data_ba02bac17303d4f9e05c6126bc9e2642
#
_entry.id   ba02bac17303d4f9e05c6126bc9e2642
#
_cell.length_a   1.000
_cell.length_b   1.000
_cell.length_c   1.000
_cell.angle_alpha   90.00
_cell.angle_beta   90.00
_cell.angle_gamma   90.00
#
_symmetry.space_group_name_H-M   'P 1'
#
loop_
_entity.id
_entity.type
_entity.pdbx_description
1 polymer ?
#
loop_
_entity_poly.entity_id
_entity_poly.type
_entity_poly.pdbx_seq_one_letter_code
_entity_poly.pdbx_strand_id
1 'polypeptide(L)'
;MNNILEVNINTEWDIITARQIARETSKSIGFDTVDQARIVVAISEIAKNIFMYAKAGLITIERLESAEEKGISITAIDNGPGILDIKSVFDESNSKGLGAGLPGVKRLMDSLEIQSELGGGTIVRIEKWLR
;
A
#
# COMPACT_ATOMS: atom_id res chain seq x y z
N MET A 1 5.66 20.53 -10.22
CA MET A 1 4.52 20.28 -9.35
C MET A 1 4.65 18.90 -8.70
N ASN A 2 4.49 18.84 -7.40
CA ASN A 2 4.66 17.58 -6.66
C ASN A 2 3.36 16.77 -6.72
N ASN A 3 3.43 15.56 -7.31
CA ASN A 3 2.30 14.65 -7.42
C ASN A 3 2.28 13.59 -6.33
N ILE A 4 2.98 13.84 -5.23
CA ILE A 4 3.10 12.91 -4.10
C ILE A 4 2.32 13.45 -2.91
N LEU A 5 1.47 12.60 -2.35
CA LEU A 5 0.74 12.89 -1.12
C LEU A 5 1.27 11.97 -0.02
N GLU A 6 1.38 12.49 1.19
CA GLU A 6 1.92 11.75 2.32
C GLU A 6 0.87 11.61 3.42
N VAL A 7 0.81 10.43 4.02
CA VAL A 7 -0.06 10.15 5.16
C VAL A 7 0.77 9.48 6.25
N ASN A 8 0.87 10.12 7.41
CA ASN A 8 1.50 9.50 8.57
C ASN A 8 0.51 8.53 9.22
N ILE A 9 0.96 7.32 9.45
CA ILE A 9 0.13 6.28 10.08
C ILE A 9 0.58 6.14 11.52
N ASN A 10 -0.17 6.74 12.44
CA ASN A 10 0.09 6.69 13.88
C ASN A 10 -1.10 6.11 14.64
N THR A 11 -2.29 6.17 14.07
CA THR A 11 -3.53 5.71 14.68
C THR A 11 -4.36 4.96 13.66
N GLU A 12 -5.38 4.25 14.13
CA GLU A 12 -6.32 3.58 13.22
C GLU A 12 -7.07 4.55 12.32
N TRP A 13 -7.30 5.78 12.78
CA TRP A 13 -7.97 6.81 11.99
C TRP A 13 -7.16 7.20 10.76
N ASP A 14 -5.83 7.10 10.85
CA ASP A 14 -4.95 7.42 9.73
C ASP A 14 -5.12 6.43 8.58
N ILE A 15 -5.53 5.20 8.88
CA ILE A 15 -5.85 4.20 7.86
C ILE A 15 -7.05 4.67 7.03
N ILE A 16 -8.06 5.22 7.69
CA ILE A 16 -9.24 5.77 7.00
C ILE A 16 -8.84 6.92 6.09
N THR A 17 -7.99 7.82 6.59
CA THR A 17 -7.46 8.95 5.79
C THR A 17 -6.72 8.44 4.55
N ALA A 18 -5.85 7.45 4.72
CA ALA A 18 -5.09 6.88 3.61
C ALA A 18 -6.02 6.27 2.55
N ARG A 19 -7.06 5.55 2.98
CA ARG A 19 -8.06 4.97 2.08
C ARG A 19 -8.77 6.03 1.27
N GLN A 20 -9.17 7.12 1.93
CA GLN A 20 -9.90 8.19 1.29
C GLN A 20 -9.05 8.91 0.25
N ILE A 21 -7.79 9.21 0.58
CA ILE A 21 -6.86 9.84 -0.34
C ILE A 21 -6.59 8.94 -1.55
N ALA A 22 -6.39 7.64 -1.31
CA ALA A 22 -6.17 6.69 -2.39
C ALA A 22 -7.37 6.60 -3.33
N ARG A 23 -8.59 6.62 -2.79
CA ARG A 23 -9.80 6.60 -3.62
C ARG A 23 -9.89 7.85 -4.50
N GLU A 24 -9.70 9.01 -3.90
CA GLU A 24 -9.78 10.28 -4.63
C GLU A 24 -8.69 10.38 -5.69
N THR A 25 -7.46 9.98 -5.36
CA THR A 25 -6.34 10.00 -6.29
C THR A 25 -6.59 9.04 -7.46
N SER A 26 -7.00 7.80 -7.17
CA SER A 26 -7.27 6.83 -8.23
C SER A 26 -8.42 7.27 -9.14
N LYS A 27 -9.46 7.87 -8.56
CA LYS A 27 -10.57 8.42 -9.34
C LYS A 27 -10.07 9.53 -10.27
N SER A 28 -9.23 10.43 -9.77
CA SER A 28 -8.70 11.53 -10.58
C SER A 28 -7.78 11.07 -11.69
N ILE A 29 -7.11 9.94 -11.52
CA ILE A 29 -6.27 9.35 -12.57
C ILE A 29 -7.14 8.75 -13.69
N GLY A 30 -8.32 8.25 -13.34
CA GLY A 30 -9.26 7.69 -14.31
C GLY A 30 -9.60 6.22 -14.07
N PHE A 31 -9.20 5.66 -12.94
CA PHE A 31 -9.56 4.28 -12.61
C PHE A 31 -11.08 4.16 -12.41
N ASP A 32 -11.67 3.06 -12.86
CA ASP A 32 -13.08 2.80 -12.66
C ASP A 32 -13.35 2.42 -11.19
N THR A 33 -14.64 2.27 -10.85
CA THR A 33 -15.03 2.01 -9.46
C THR A 33 -14.49 0.69 -8.92
N VAL A 34 -14.37 -0.33 -9.78
CA VAL A 34 -13.82 -1.62 -9.37
C VAL A 34 -12.33 -1.49 -9.03
N ASP A 35 -11.56 -0.85 -9.90
CA ASP A 35 -10.13 -0.66 -9.66
C ASP A 35 -9.89 0.30 -8.49
N GLN A 36 -10.72 1.32 -8.31
CA GLN A 36 -10.65 2.16 -7.12
C GLN A 36 -10.80 1.32 -5.86
N ALA A 37 -11.78 0.40 -5.84
CA ALA A 37 -11.99 -0.46 -4.69
C ALA A 37 -10.79 -1.38 -4.44
N ARG A 38 -10.18 -1.92 -5.49
CA ARG A 38 -8.97 -2.74 -5.38
C ARG A 38 -7.82 -1.97 -4.75
N ILE A 39 -7.61 -0.74 -5.22
CA ILE A 39 -6.56 0.13 -4.69
C ILE A 39 -6.81 0.46 -3.22
N VAL A 40 -8.07 0.75 -2.86
CA VAL A 40 -8.44 1.06 -1.48
C VAL A 40 -8.19 -0.12 -0.55
N VAL A 41 -8.54 -1.34 -0.98
CA VAL A 41 -8.26 -2.53 -0.17
C VAL A 41 -6.75 -2.73 -0.01
N ALA A 42 -5.99 -2.55 -1.08
CA ALA A 42 -4.53 -2.71 -1.05
C ALA A 42 -3.89 -1.74 -0.07
N ILE A 43 -4.22 -0.45 -0.14
CA ILE A 43 -3.65 0.54 0.77
C ILE A 43 -4.09 0.29 2.21
N SER A 44 -5.31 -0.20 2.42
CA SER A 44 -5.79 -0.56 3.76
C SER A 44 -4.92 -1.64 4.39
N GLU A 45 -4.56 -2.65 3.61
CA GLU A 45 -3.76 -3.76 4.12
C GLU A 45 -2.34 -3.33 4.47
N ILE A 46 -1.68 -2.52 3.61
CA ILE A 46 -0.33 -2.07 3.93
C ILE A 46 -0.31 -1.07 5.08
N ALA A 47 -1.34 -0.24 5.21
CA ALA A 47 -1.47 0.67 6.35
C ALA A 47 -1.70 -0.09 7.66
N LYS A 48 -2.53 -1.12 7.63
CA LYS A 48 -2.74 -2.00 8.79
C LYS A 48 -1.46 -2.68 9.21
N ASN A 49 -0.65 -3.12 8.25
CA ASN A 49 0.64 -3.75 8.56
C ASN A 49 1.56 -2.79 9.30
N ILE A 50 1.62 -1.53 8.88
CA ILE A 50 2.39 -0.51 9.61
C ILE A 50 1.90 -0.42 11.05
N PHE A 51 0.60 -0.25 11.24
CA PHE A 51 0.01 -0.05 12.56
C PHE A 51 0.21 -1.27 13.46
N MET A 52 0.02 -2.48 12.93
CA MET A 52 0.11 -3.71 13.70
C MET A 52 1.53 -4.10 14.07
N TYR A 53 2.49 -3.92 13.16
CA TYR A 53 3.84 -4.45 13.35
C TYR A 53 4.88 -3.40 13.69
N ALA A 54 4.67 -2.15 13.33
CA ALA A 54 5.63 -1.07 13.56
C ALA A 54 5.08 0.05 14.42
N LYS A 55 3.78 0.08 14.67
CA LYS A 55 3.03 1.10 15.39
C LYS A 55 2.91 2.43 14.66
N ALA A 56 3.92 2.82 13.89
CA ALA A 56 3.91 4.07 13.14
C ALA A 56 4.71 3.92 11.86
N GLY A 57 4.33 4.69 10.86
CA GLY A 57 5.03 4.74 9.58
C GLY A 57 4.46 5.79 8.67
N LEU A 58 4.93 5.81 7.44
CA LEU A 58 4.54 6.79 6.43
C LEU A 58 4.05 6.06 5.18
N ILE A 59 2.94 6.54 4.65
CA ILE A 59 2.48 6.11 3.33
C ILE A 59 2.58 7.28 2.38
N THR A 60 3.17 7.04 1.21
CA THR A 60 3.19 8.02 0.12
C THR A 60 2.32 7.49 -1.01
N ILE A 61 1.56 8.38 -1.62
CA ILE A 61 0.67 8.09 -2.75
C ILE A 61 1.10 8.99 -3.89
N GLU A 62 1.51 8.39 -5.01
CA GLU A 62 2.05 9.12 -6.13
C GLU A 62 1.31 8.79 -7.42
N ARG A 63 0.96 9.83 -8.18
CA ARG A 63 0.45 9.67 -9.53
C ARG A 63 1.63 9.38 -10.46
N LEU A 64 1.50 8.32 -11.23
CA LEU A 64 2.47 7.98 -12.26
C LEU A 64 1.89 8.38 -13.61
N GLU A 65 2.63 9.18 -14.36
CA GLU A 65 2.15 9.63 -15.66
C GLU A 65 3.31 9.77 -16.62
N SER A 66 3.18 9.10 -17.75
CA SER A 66 4.08 9.25 -18.90
C SER A 66 3.22 9.55 -20.12
N ALA A 67 3.86 9.71 -21.28
CA ALA A 67 3.14 9.95 -22.53
C ALA A 67 2.17 8.82 -22.88
N GLU A 68 2.45 7.61 -22.43
CA GLU A 68 1.72 6.41 -22.85
C GLU A 68 0.92 5.76 -21.74
N GLU A 69 1.28 5.99 -20.47
CA GLU A 69 0.68 5.29 -19.34
C GLU A 69 0.37 6.21 -18.19
N LYS A 70 -0.68 5.86 -17.45
CA LYS A 70 -1.04 6.50 -16.19
C LYS A 70 -1.24 5.43 -15.14
N GLY A 71 -0.85 5.74 -13.92
CA GLY A 71 -0.99 4.80 -12.84
C GLY A 71 -0.85 5.44 -11.48
N ILE A 72 -0.81 4.60 -10.46
CA ILE A 72 -0.67 5.01 -9.08
C ILE A 72 0.41 4.14 -8.42
N SER A 73 1.26 4.78 -7.63
CA SER A 73 2.26 4.11 -6.80
C SER A 73 1.99 4.45 -5.34
N ILE A 74 1.99 3.44 -4.50
CA ILE A 74 1.78 3.61 -3.07
C ILE A 74 2.95 2.93 -2.37
N THR A 75 3.65 3.68 -1.51
CA THR A 75 4.80 3.18 -0.78
C THR A 75 4.55 3.30 0.71
N ALA A 76 4.74 2.22 1.44
CA ALA A 76 4.62 2.18 2.89
C ALA A 76 6.01 2.00 3.48
N ILE A 77 6.40 2.90 4.38
CA ILE A 77 7.73 2.90 5.00
C ILE A 77 7.54 2.91 6.51
N ASP A 78 8.17 1.96 7.19
CA ASP A 78 8.19 1.96 8.65
C ASP A 78 9.59 1.68 9.18
N ASN A 79 9.80 2.00 10.45
CA ASN A 79 11.05 1.77 11.18
C ASN A 79 10.87 0.70 12.25
N GLY A 80 9.96 -0.24 12.01
CA GLY A 80 9.69 -1.33 12.93
C GLY A 80 10.80 -2.39 12.95
N PRO A 81 10.49 -3.56 13.53
CA PRO A 81 11.50 -4.61 13.70
C PRO A 81 11.91 -5.30 12.40
N GLY A 82 11.22 -5.01 11.29
CA GLY A 82 11.47 -5.70 10.04
C GLY A 82 10.79 -7.07 10.00
N ILE A 83 10.94 -7.74 8.87
CA ILE A 83 10.35 -9.06 8.63
C ILE A 83 11.49 -10.06 8.53
N LEU A 84 11.49 -11.06 9.42
CA LEU A 84 12.53 -12.08 9.47
C LEU A 84 12.53 -12.97 8.22
N ASP A 85 11.33 -13.33 7.75
CA ASP A 85 11.16 -14.20 6.59
C ASP A 85 10.10 -13.61 5.68
N ILE A 86 10.55 -12.95 4.60
CA ILE A 86 9.65 -12.31 3.65
C ILE A 86 8.73 -13.33 2.99
N LYS A 87 9.21 -14.57 2.77
CA LYS A 87 8.37 -15.59 2.15
C LYS A 87 7.15 -15.93 3.01
N SER A 88 7.29 -15.89 4.33
CA SER A 88 6.19 -16.24 5.23
C SER A 88 5.01 -15.26 5.13
N VAL A 89 5.27 -13.97 4.83
CA VAL A 89 4.19 -12.98 4.73
C VAL A 89 3.34 -13.18 3.48
N PHE A 90 3.83 -13.95 2.51
CA PHE A 90 3.07 -14.30 1.31
C PHE A 90 2.40 -15.67 1.43
N ASP A 91 2.53 -16.35 2.56
CA ASP A 91 1.82 -17.60 2.82
C ASP A 91 0.39 -17.26 3.22
N GLU A 92 -0.57 -17.71 2.40
CA GLU A 92 -1.98 -17.40 2.63
C GLU A 92 -2.51 -17.99 3.94
N SER A 93 -1.90 -19.05 4.46
CA SER A 93 -2.30 -19.62 5.74
C SER A 93 -2.06 -18.68 6.92
N ASN A 94 -1.15 -17.71 6.75
CA ASN A 94 -0.86 -16.68 7.76
C ASN A 94 -1.74 -15.45 7.61
N SER A 95 -2.55 -15.36 6.56
CA SER A 95 -3.39 -14.21 6.30
C SER A 95 -4.63 -14.24 7.17
N LYS A 96 -5.00 -13.09 7.71
CA LYS A 96 -6.20 -12.92 8.53
C LYS A 96 -6.95 -11.68 8.08
N GLY A 97 -8.26 -11.79 7.97
CA GLY A 97 -9.12 -10.67 7.59
C GLY A 97 -9.50 -10.66 6.12
N LEU A 98 -10.26 -9.65 5.74
CA LEU A 98 -10.89 -9.57 4.41
C LEU A 98 -9.91 -9.39 3.26
N GLY A 99 -8.82 -8.67 3.49
CA GLY A 99 -7.84 -8.36 2.46
C GLY A 99 -6.87 -9.48 2.17
N ALA A 100 -6.87 -10.56 2.97
CA ALA A 100 -5.94 -11.67 2.86
C ALA A 100 -4.45 -11.25 2.92
N GLY A 101 -4.14 -10.12 3.59
CA GLY A 101 -2.77 -9.66 3.82
C GLY A 101 -2.03 -9.33 2.54
N LEU A 102 -0.70 -9.46 2.56
CA LEU A 102 0.14 -9.15 1.40
C LEU A 102 -0.14 -10.03 0.17
N PRO A 103 -0.46 -11.34 0.31
CA PRO A 103 -0.88 -12.09 -0.87
C PRO A 103 -2.10 -11.49 -1.57
N GLY A 104 -3.06 -10.98 -0.80
CA GLY A 104 -4.22 -10.29 -1.36
C GLY A 104 -3.84 -9.01 -2.07
N VAL A 105 -2.94 -8.22 -1.48
CA VAL A 105 -2.44 -6.99 -2.10
C VAL A 105 -1.77 -7.30 -3.43
N LYS A 106 -0.95 -8.33 -3.47
CA LYS A 106 -0.25 -8.73 -4.69
C LYS A 106 -1.24 -9.09 -5.80
N ARG A 107 -2.36 -9.72 -5.47
CA ARG A 107 -3.39 -10.07 -6.45
C ARG A 107 -4.17 -8.85 -6.95
N LEU A 108 -4.32 -7.82 -6.11
CA LEU A 108 -5.11 -6.62 -6.45
C LEU A 108 -4.34 -5.60 -7.26
N MET A 109 -3.01 -5.60 -7.17
CA MET A 109 -2.16 -4.62 -7.82
C MET A 109 -1.35 -5.26 -8.96
N ASP A 110 -0.76 -4.43 -9.80
CA ASP A 110 0.07 -4.93 -10.91
C ASP A 110 1.46 -5.33 -10.46
N SER A 111 1.98 -4.69 -9.41
CA SER A 111 3.28 -5.06 -8.86
C SER A 111 3.31 -4.84 -7.35
N LEU A 112 4.16 -5.61 -6.69
CA LEU A 112 4.45 -5.46 -5.27
C LEU A 112 5.92 -5.75 -5.07
N GLU A 113 6.63 -4.81 -4.44
CA GLU A 113 8.02 -4.97 -4.03
C GLU A 113 8.09 -4.78 -2.52
N ILE A 114 8.87 -5.61 -1.85
CA ILE A 114 9.06 -5.50 -0.42
C ILE A 114 10.55 -5.61 -0.10
N GLN A 115 11.02 -4.70 0.75
CA GLN A 115 12.37 -4.71 1.28
C GLN A 115 12.26 -4.60 2.79
N SER A 116 12.95 -5.49 3.49
CA SER A 116 12.92 -5.49 4.95
C SER A 116 14.25 -5.96 5.49
N GLU A 117 14.71 -5.29 6.54
CA GLU A 117 15.93 -5.66 7.26
C GLU A 117 15.59 -5.84 8.74
N LEU A 118 16.13 -6.87 9.34
CA LEU A 118 15.92 -7.11 10.76
C LEU A 118 16.45 -5.91 11.54
N GLY A 119 15.57 -5.26 12.31
CA GLY A 119 15.91 -4.03 13.04
C GLY A 119 15.95 -2.77 12.20
N GLY A 120 15.78 -2.88 10.88
CA GLY A 120 15.87 -1.74 9.95
C GLY A 120 14.56 -1.31 9.30
N GLY A 121 13.44 -1.91 9.71
CA GLY A 121 12.14 -1.54 9.18
C GLY A 121 11.77 -2.25 7.90
N THR A 122 10.69 -1.79 7.29
CA THR A 122 10.12 -2.40 6.09
C THR A 122 9.67 -1.34 5.11
N ILE A 123 9.90 -1.57 3.82
CA ILE A 123 9.40 -0.75 2.73
C ILE A 123 8.59 -1.65 1.80
N VAL A 124 7.33 -1.30 1.57
CA VAL A 124 6.46 -2.00 0.63
C VAL A 124 6.02 -1.01 -0.43
N ARG A 125 6.25 -1.34 -1.70
CA ARG A 125 5.83 -0.50 -2.82
C ARG A 125 4.88 -1.30 -3.71
N ILE A 126 3.72 -0.72 -3.98
CA ILE A 126 2.71 -1.32 -4.86
C ILE A 126 2.36 -0.34 -5.96
N GLU A 127 2.08 -0.88 -7.14
CA GLU A 127 1.73 -0.07 -8.31
C GLU A 127 0.56 -0.69 -9.05
N LYS A 128 -0.27 0.17 -9.63
CA LYS A 128 -1.34 -0.25 -10.51
C LYS A 128 -1.42 0.72 -11.67
N TRP A 129 -1.60 0.17 -12.86
CA TRP A 129 -1.64 0.93 -14.11
C TRP A 129 -3.03 0.96 -14.69
N LEU A 130 -3.38 2.12 -15.25
CA LEU A 130 -4.64 2.29 -15.96
C LEU A 130 -4.54 1.58 -17.32
N ARG A 131 -5.57 0.81 -17.63
CA ARG A 131 -5.60 0.03 -18.87
C ARG A 131 -6.84 0.33 -19.71
#